data_48afa4961ed01e02c3da05b20c211ca5
#
_entry.id   48afa4961ed01e02c3da05b20c211ca5
#
_cell.length_a   1.000
_cell.length_b   1.000
_cell.length_c   1.000
_cell.angle_alpha   90.00
_cell.angle_beta   90.00
_cell.angle_gamma   90.00
#
_symmetry.space_group_name_H-M   'P 1'
#
loop_
_entity.id
_entity.type
_entity.pdbx_description
1 polymer ?
#
loop_
_entity_poly.entity_id
_entity_poly.type
_entity_poly.pdbx_seq_one_letter_code
_entity_poly.pdbx_strand_id
1 'polypeptide(L)'
;WGTSVFENDSACDFILNVENSPTVITDELVRIREIVEEEDYLEVDEGSSVLAMAELVLNSFGVNPIHEIAKKIDFTLIKETVALTFLNQLISLLELVLDVDNNNRSELFELWEEADPKDFAEWKNISFDLLEGIKKIRDEQFAN
;
A
#
# COMPACT_ATOMS: atom_id res chain seq x y z
N TRP A 1 8.89 -9.45 -12.06
CA TRP A 1 8.27 -8.36 -11.30
C TRP A 1 8.21 -7.07 -12.12
N GLY A 2 7.02 -6.49 -12.24
CA GLY A 2 6.84 -5.20 -12.85
C GLY A 2 6.84 -4.08 -11.81
N THR A 3 6.83 -2.84 -12.29
CA THR A 3 6.84 -1.64 -11.44
C THR A 3 5.46 -1.30 -10.88
N SER A 4 4.39 -1.84 -11.47
CA SER A 4 3.00 -1.64 -11.02
C SER A 4 2.72 -2.40 -9.73
N VAL A 5 1.82 -1.86 -8.92
CA VAL A 5 1.46 -2.37 -7.60
C VAL A 5 1.05 -3.85 -7.60
N PHE A 6 0.35 -4.29 -8.65
CA PHE A 6 -0.21 -5.63 -8.71
C PHE A 6 0.61 -6.60 -9.58
N GLU A 7 1.84 -6.24 -9.92
CA GLU A 7 2.70 -7.06 -10.77
C GLU A 7 3.66 -7.96 -9.97
N ASN A 8 3.24 -8.44 -8.81
CA ASN A 8 4.01 -9.39 -8.01
C ASN A 8 3.08 -10.35 -7.27
N ASP A 9 3.63 -11.49 -6.86
CA ASP A 9 2.84 -12.57 -6.25
C ASP A 9 2.24 -12.20 -4.91
N SER A 10 2.97 -11.46 -4.08
CA SER A 10 2.49 -11.05 -2.75
C SER A 10 1.28 -10.13 -2.86
N ALA A 11 1.29 -9.20 -3.80
CA ALA A 11 0.16 -8.31 -4.03
C ALA A 11 -1.05 -9.09 -4.55
N CYS A 12 -0.83 -10.05 -5.46
CA CYS A 12 -1.91 -10.89 -5.98
C CYS A 12 -2.54 -11.74 -4.88
N ASP A 13 -1.74 -12.34 -4.01
CA ASP A 13 -2.23 -13.12 -2.88
C ASP A 13 -3.05 -12.26 -1.92
N PHE A 14 -2.58 -11.05 -1.65
CA PHE A 14 -3.32 -10.10 -0.81
C PHE A 14 -4.68 -9.76 -1.41
N ILE A 15 -4.74 -9.51 -2.72
CA ILE A 15 -6.01 -9.23 -3.42
C ILE A 15 -7.00 -10.37 -3.30
N LEU A 16 -6.54 -11.61 -3.44
CA LEU A 16 -7.42 -12.77 -3.27
C LEU A 16 -8.01 -12.83 -1.85
N ASN A 17 -7.23 -12.51 -0.85
CA ASN A 17 -7.71 -12.46 0.53
C ASN A 17 -8.76 -11.35 0.73
N VAL A 18 -8.52 -10.18 0.17
CA VAL A 18 -9.45 -9.05 0.25
C VAL A 18 -10.74 -9.34 -0.53
N GLU A 19 -10.64 -10.01 -1.67
CA GLU A 19 -11.79 -10.43 -2.47
C GLU A 19 -12.72 -11.34 -1.67
N ASN A 20 -12.15 -12.26 -0.90
CA ASN A 20 -12.92 -13.19 -0.06
C ASN A 20 -13.50 -12.50 1.19
N SER A 21 -12.76 -11.55 1.77
CA SER A 21 -13.17 -10.83 2.97
C SER A 21 -12.55 -9.44 3.00
N PRO A 22 -13.26 -8.41 2.53
CA PRO A 22 -12.71 -7.04 2.46
C PRO A 22 -12.20 -6.49 3.80
N THR A 23 -12.75 -6.94 4.92
CA THR A 23 -12.32 -6.49 6.25
C THR A 23 -10.90 -6.97 6.61
N VAL A 24 -10.35 -7.92 5.86
CA VAL A 24 -8.98 -8.41 6.06
C VAL A 24 -7.95 -7.29 5.86
N ILE A 25 -8.31 -6.22 5.16
CA ILE A 25 -7.43 -5.07 4.95
C ILE A 25 -7.00 -4.43 6.28
N THR A 26 -7.93 -4.35 7.24
CA THR A 26 -7.62 -3.83 8.58
C THR A 26 -6.71 -4.79 9.35
N ASP A 27 -7.00 -6.08 9.29
CA ASP A 27 -6.19 -7.11 9.97
C ASP A 27 -4.76 -7.12 9.42
N GLU A 28 -4.60 -6.99 8.11
CA GLU A 28 -3.29 -6.94 7.47
C GLU A 28 -2.50 -5.71 7.89
N LEU A 29 -3.15 -4.56 7.98
CA LEU A 29 -2.50 -3.33 8.46
C LEU A 29 -1.97 -3.51 9.88
N VAL A 30 -2.78 -4.09 10.77
CA VAL A 30 -2.38 -4.35 12.16
C VAL A 30 -1.21 -5.32 12.21
N ARG A 31 -1.27 -6.40 11.45
CA ARG A 31 -0.20 -7.41 11.39
C ARG A 31 1.13 -6.79 10.96
N ILE A 32 1.11 -6.00 9.90
CA ILE A 32 2.33 -5.36 9.37
C ILE A 32 2.90 -4.37 10.39
N ARG A 33 2.04 -3.59 11.05
CA ARG A 33 2.48 -2.65 12.07
C ARG A 33 3.16 -3.36 13.25
N GLU A 34 2.61 -4.48 13.68
CA GLU A 34 3.21 -5.28 14.76
C GLU A 34 4.60 -5.80 14.36
N ILE A 35 4.75 -6.26 13.13
CA ILE A 35 6.05 -6.71 12.60
C ILE A 35 7.06 -5.56 12.64
N VAL A 36 6.67 -4.37 12.19
CA VAL A 36 7.55 -3.21 12.19
C VAL A 36 7.95 -2.81 13.61
N GLU A 37 7.02 -2.88 14.56
CA GLU A 37 7.32 -2.55 15.96
C GLU A 37 8.31 -3.54 16.58
N GLU A 38 8.22 -4.82 16.22
CA GLU A 38 9.11 -5.85 16.77
C GLU A 38 10.47 -5.90 16.07
N GLU A 39 10.48 -5.85 14.75
CA GLU A 39 11.69 -6.08 13.94
C GLU A 39 12.37 -4.81 13.46
N ASP A 40 11.69 -3.67 13.52
CA ASP A 40 12.16 -2.38 13.01
C ASP A 40 12.61 -2.47 11.54
N TYR A 41 11.99 -3.36 10.77
CA TYR A 41 12.31 -3.62 9.38
C TYR A 41 11.09 -4.17 8.65
N LEU A 42 10.93 -3.80 7.38
CA LEU A 42 9.81 -4.21 6.56
C LEU A 42 10.31 -5.05 5.39
N GLU A 43 9.96 -6.33 5.39
CA GLU A 43 10.35 -7.25 4.33
C GLU A 43 9.57 -6.99 3.04
N VAL A 44 10.03 -7.59 1.93
CA VAL A 44 9.49 -7.34 0.59
C VAL A 44 8.01 -7.68 0.48
N ASP A 45 7.57 -8.79 1.07
CA ASP A 45 6.17 -9.22 0.97
C ASP A 45 5.23 -8.24 1.66
N GLU A 46 5.58 -7.80 2.85
CA GLU A 46 4.81 -6.82 3.60
C GLU A 46 4.80 -5.45 2.92
N GLY A 47 5.95 -5.04 2.38
CA GLY A 47 6.04 -3.79 1.60
C GLY A 47 5.13 -3.81 0.38
N SER A 48 5.11 -4.93 -0.34
CA SER A 48 4.23 -5.11 -1.49
C SER A 48 2.76 -5.06 -1.11
N SER A 49 2.40 -5.65 0.04
CA SER A 49 1.03 -5.60 0.56
C SER A 49 0.61 -4.19 0.93
N VAL A 50 1.52 -3.39 1.50
CA VAL A 50 1.24 -1.98 1.82
C VAL A 50 0.89 -1.19 0.58
N LEU A 51 1.66 -1.34 -0.50
CA LEU A 51 1.38 -0.65 -1.75
C LEU A 51 0.04 -1.10 -2.36
N ALA A 52 -0.23 -2.40 -2.36
CA ALA A 52 -1.49 -2.94 -2.85
C ALA A 52 -2.68 -2.41 -2.03
N MET A 53 -2.54 -2.36 -0.71
CA MET A 53 -3.54 -1.81 0.20
C MET A 53 -3.84 -0.35 -0.14
N ALA A 54 -2.81 0.46 -0.36
CA ALA A 54 -2.97 1.86 -0.73
C ALA A 54 -3.77 2.02 -2.02
N GLU A 55 -3.46 1.23 -3.05
CA GLU A 55 -4.19 1.27 -4.31
C GLU A 55 -5.67 0.90 -4.12
N LEU A 56 -5.96 -0.14 -3.35
CA LEU A 56 -7.35 -0.53 -3.07
C LEU A 56 -8.11 0.56 -2.33
N VAL A 57 -7.48 1.21 -1.38
CA VAL A 57 -8.10 2.34 -0.68
C VAL A 57 -8.39 3.50 -1.64
N LEU A 58 -7.44 3.85 -2.50
CA LEU A 58 -7.64 4.88 -3.52
C LEU A 58 -8.81 4.51 -4.43
N ASN A 59 -8.86 3.26 -4.90
CA ASN A 59 -9.96 2.79 -5.75
C ASN A 59 -11.32 2.94 -5.03
N SER A 60 -11.38 2.68 -3.73
CA SER A 60 -12.62 2.77 -2.96
C SER A 60 -13.14 4.21 -2.87
N PHE A 61 -12.28 5.20 -3.04
CA PHE A 61 -12.64 6.62 -3.09
C PHE A 61 -12.75 7.16 -4.51
N GLY A 62 -12.74 6.28 -5.51
CA GLY A 62 -12.90 6.67 -6.91
C GLY A 62 -11.64 7.24 -7.55
N VAL A 63 -10.49 7.07 -6.91
CA VAL A 63 -9.20 7.50 -7.45
C VAL A 63 -8.57 6.31 -8.18
N ASN A 64 -8.02 6.55 -9.36
CA ASN A 64 -7.45 5.56 -10.26
C ASN A 64 -8.47 4.53 -10.79
N PRO A 65 -8.27 4.03 -12.01
CA PRO A 65 -9.09 2.93 -12.53
C PRO A 65 -8.86 1.65 -11.76
N ILE A 66 -9.93 0.86 -11.57
CA ILE A 66 -9.82 -0.43 -10.89
C ILE A 66 -9.14 -1.42 -11.82
N HIS A 67 -8.02 -2.00 -11.36
CA HIS A 67 -7.30 -3.02 -12.10
C HIS A 67 -8.16 -4.27 -12.28
N GLU A 68 -7.97 -4.97 -13.41
CA GLU A 68 -8.71 -6.20 -13.76
C GLU A 68 -8.74 -7.22 -12.63
N ILE A 69 -7.61 -7.45 -11.97
CA ILE A 69 -7.53 -8.47 -10.91
C ILE A 69 -8.28 -8.09 -9.64
N ALA A 70 -8.63 -6.81 -9.47
CA ALA A 70 -9.34 -6.30 -8.30
C ALA A 70 -10.83 -6.10 -8.54
N LYS A 71 -11.36 -6.47 -9.71
CA LYS A 71 -12.76 -6.19 -10.08
C LYS A 71 -13.80 -6.85 -9.20
N LYS A 72 -13.47 -7.93 -8.52
CA LYS A 72 -14.42 -8.66 -7.67
C LYS A 72 -14.44 -8.16 -6.23
N ILE A 73 -13.61 -7.19 -5.89
CA ILE A 73 -13.56 -6.63 -4.54
C ILE A 73 -14.76 -5.72 -4.29
N ASP A 74 -15.33 -5.84 -3.09
CA ASP A 74 -16.39 -4.93 -2.63
C ASP A 74 -15.76 -3.63 -2.12
N PHE A 75 -15.59 -2.67 -3.01
CA PHE A 75 -14.97 -1.37 -2.68
C PHE A 75 -15.84 -0.51 -1.78
N THR A 76 -17.16 -0.69 -1.80
CA THR A 76 -18.05 0.01 -0.89
C THR A 76 -17.73 -0.37 0.55
N LEU A 77 -17.54 -1.65 0.80
CA LEU A 77 -17.20 -2.16 2.13
C LEU A 77 -15.80 -1.68 2.57
N ILE A 78 -14.83 -1.64 1.64
CA ILE A 78 -13.50 -1.09 1.94
C ILE A 78 -13.64 0.37 2.38
N LYS A 79 -14.36 1.17 1.62
CA LYS A 79 -14.55 2.60 1.94
C LYS A 79 -15.17 2.78 3.32
N GLU A 80 -16.16 1.97 3.66
CA GLU A 80 -16.82 2.01 4.97
C GLU A 80 -15.88 1.64 6.12
N THR A 81 -14.87 0.81 5.86
CA THR A 81 -13.90 0.35 6.85
C THR A 81 -12.83 1.42 7.13
N VAL A 82 -12.54 2.29 6.16
CA VAL A 82 -11.47 3.27 6.27
C VAL A 82 -11.85 4.40 7.21
N ALA A 83 -11.00 4.62 8.23
CA ALA A 83 -11.14 5.71 9.21
C ALA A 83 -9.86 6.55 9.18
N LEU A 84 -9.89 7.71 9.84
CA LEU A 84 -8.72 8.59 9.92
C LEU A 84 -7.51 7.88 10.51
N THR A 85 -7.71 7.10 11.57
CA THR A 85 -6.62 6.34 12.20
C THR A 85 -5.98 5.36 11.21
N PHE A 86 -6.82 4.64 10.45
CA PHE A 86 -6.35 3.74 9.41
C PHE A 86 -5.47 4.47 8.39
N LEU A 87 -5.93 5.61 7.89
CA LEU A 87 -5.19 6.39 6.89
C LEU A 87 -3.85 6.88 7.42
N ASN A 88 -3.82 7.37 8.66
CA ASN A 88 -2.57 7.82 9.28
C ASN A 88 -1.58 6.68 9.44
N GLN A 89 -2.04 5.49 9.81
CA GLN A 89 -1.20 4.30 9.93
C GLN A 89 -0.68 3.84 8.57
N LEU A 90 -1.55 3.86 7.56
CA LEU A 90 -1.16 3.50 6.19
C LEU A 90 -0.12 4.48 5.65
N ILE A 91 -0.29 5.78 5.89
CA ILE A 91 0.68 6.80 5.49
C ILE A 91 2.06 6.51 6.11
N SER A 92 2.09 6.20 7.41
CA SER A 92 3.34 5.87 8.09
C SER A 92 4.03 4.66 7.47
N LEU A 93 3.27 3.62 7.11
CA LEU A 93 3.82 2.44 6.46
C LEU A 93 4.30 2.74 5.04
N LEU A 94 3.58 3.57 4.29
CA LEU A 94 4.01 3.99 2.95
C LEU A 94 5.32 4.77 3.01
N GLU A 95 5.45 5.66 3.98
CA GLU A 95 6.70 6.41 4.18
C GLU A 95 7.86 5.48 4.52
N LEU A 96 7.61 4.42 5.28
CA LEU A 96 8.61 3.40 5.58
C LEU A 96 9.00 2.60 4.33
N VAL A 97 8.02 2.16 3.53
CA VAL A 97 8.27 1.45 2.27
C VAL A 97 9.14 2.28 1.33
N LEU A 98 8.90 3.58 1.27
CA LEU A 98 9.60 4.51 0.37
C LEU A 98 10.90 5.07 0.97
N ASP A 99 11.28 4.63 2.16
CA ASP A 99 12.50 5.05 2.84
C ASP A 99 12.64 6.57 2.92
N VAL A 100 11.55 7.26 3.21
CA VAL A 100 11.51 8.72 3.28
C VAL A 100 12.52 9.29 4.28
N ASP A 101 12.73 8.57 5.39
CA ASP A 101 13.64 8.98 6.48
C ASP A 101 15.08 8.49 6.29
N ASN A 102 15.41 7.79 5.21
CA ASN A 102 16.73 7.24 4.93
C ASN A 102 17.26 6.31 6.04
N ASN A 103 16.37 5.53 6.65
CA ASN A 103 16.70 4.63 7.74
C ASN A 103 17.01 3.20 7.31
N ASN A 104 16.91 2.92 6.02
CA ASN A 104 17.20 1.60 5.43
C ASN A 104 16.37 0.48 6.07
N ARG A 105 15.08 0.72 6.29
CA ARG A 105 14.19 -0.24 6.94
C ARG A 105 13.20 -0.91 5.98
N SER A 106 13.39 -0.73 4.66
CA SER A 106 12.51 -1.28 3.63
C SER A 106 13.28 -2.17 2.66
N GLU A 107 13.06 -3.46 2.73
CA GLU A 107 13.67 -4.41 1.78
C GLU A 107 13.20 -4.13 0.35
N LEU A 108 11.93 -3.82 0.18
CA LEU A 108 11.39 -3.52 -1.15
C LEU A 108 12.09 -2.32 -1.79
N PHE A 109 12.33 -1.27 -1.03
CA PHE A 109 13.06 -0.10 -1.51
C PHE A 109 14.49 -0.47 -1.91
N GLU A 110 15.17 -1.24 -1.06
CA GLU A 110 16.54 -1.69 -1.34
C GLU A 110 16.62 -2.48 -2.64
N LEU A 111 15.66 -3.38 -2.87
CA LEU A 111 15.62 -4.21 -4.08
C LEU A 111 15.42 -3.35 -5.33
N TRP A 112 14.51 -2.39 -5.29
CA TRP A 112 14.30 -1.51 -6.43
C TRP A 112 15.47 -0.56 -6.67
N GLU A 113 16.11 -0.09 -5.60
CA GLU A 113 17.29 0.77 -5.69
C GLU A 113 18.45 0.06 -6.40
N GLU A 114 18.55 -1.26 -6.25
CA GLU A 114 19.57 -2.08 -6.92
C GLU A 114 19.19 -2.45 -8.35
N ALA A 115 17.95 -2.22 -8.75
CA ALA A 115 17.47 -2.51 -10.09
C ALA A 115 17.94 -1.47 -11.11
N ASP A 116 17.53 -1.66 -12.38
CA ASP A 116 17.80 -0.67 -13.43
C ASP A 116 17.30 0.72 -12.99
N PRO A 117 18.11 1.79 -13.15
CA PRO A 117 17.70 3.12 -12.70
C PRO A 117 16.37 3.61 -13.27
N LYS A 118 16.04 3.22 -14.50
CA LYS A 118 14.76 3.58 -15.13
C LYS A 118 13.59 2.90 -14.42
N ASP A 119 13.74 1.62 -14.11
CA ASP A 119 12.71 0.87 -13.41
C ASP A 119 12.54 1.36 -11.96
N PHE A 120 13.62 1.68 -11.30
CA PHE A 120 13.58 2.25 -9.96
C PHE A 120 12.85 3.59 -9.96
N ALA A 121 13.15 4.48 -10.92
CA ALA A 121 12.47 5.77 -11.03
C ALA A 121 10.97 5.60 -11.27
N GLU A 122 10.58 4.66 -12.14
CA GLU A 122 9.19 4.38 -12.43
C GLU A 122 8.45 3.86 -11.19
N TRP A 123 9.03 2.88 -10.50
CA TRP A 123 8.47 2.33 -9.28
C TRP A 123 8.30 3.41 -8.20
N LYS A 124 9.32 4.26 -8.02
CA LYS A 124 9.26 5.36 -7.06
C LYS A 124 8.13 6.32 -7.37
N ASN A 125 8.01 6.72 -8.63
CA ASN A 125 6.95 7.65 -9.04
C ASN A 125 5.56 7.07 -8.78
N ILE A 126 5.33 5.82 -9.15
CA ILE A 126 4.06 5.13 -8.88
C ILE A 126 3.77 5.09 -7.38
N SER A 127 4.76 4.71 -6.60
CA SER A 127 4.59 4.52 -5.16
C SER A 127 4.43 5.85 -4.41
N PHE A 128 5.14 6.91 -4.80
CA PHE A 128 4.94 8.24 -4.23
C PHE A 128 3.57 8.82 -4.60
N ASP A 129 3.07 8.54 -5.79
CA ASP A 129 1.72 8.94 -6.18
C ASP A 129 0.67 8.28 -5.28
N LEU A 130 0.89 7.04 -4.88
CA LEU A 130 0.01 6.36 -3.90
C LEU A 130 0.03 7.09 -2.56
N LEU A 131 1.22 7.42 -2.06
CA LEU A 131 1.36 8.14 -0.79
C LEU A 131 0.64 9.49 -0.84
N GLU A 132 0.87 10.27 -1.88
CA GLU A 132 0.23 11.57 -2.04
C GLU A 132 -1.29 11.43 -2.18
N GLY A 133 -1.77 10.40 -2.88
CA GLY A 133 -3.19 10.11 -3.00
C GLY A 133 -3.84 9.79 -1.66
N ILE A 134 -3.20 9.00 -0.82
CA ILE A 134 -3.72 8.67 0.51
C ILE A 134 -3.74 9.92 1.40
N LYS A 135 -2.69 10.74 1.36
CA LYS A 135 -2.66 12.00 2.10
C LYS A 135 -3.80 12.94 1.68
N LYS A 136 -4.07 13.00 0.38
CA LYS A 136 -5.15 13.82 -0.16
C LYS A 136 -6.52 13.34 0.33
N ILE A 137 -6.75 12.03 0.34
CA ILE A 137 -7.98 11.46 0.88
C ILE A 137 -8.14 11.83 2.36
N ARG A 138 -7.08 11.68 3.14
CA ARG A 138 -7.09 12.06 4.56
C ARG A 138 -7.51 13.52 4.73
N ASP A 139 -6.90 14.41 3.96
CA ASP A 139 -7.11 15.85 4.10
C ASP A 139 -8.49 16.27 3.62
N GLU A 140 -9.02 15.67 2.55
CA GLU A 140 -10.32 16.04 1.98
C GLU A 140 -11.52 15.40 2.68
N GLN A 141 -11.38 14.14 3.12
CA GLN A 141 -12.51 13.37 3.67
C GLN A 141 -12.61 13.47 5.20
N PHE A 142 -11.52 13.75 5.88
CA PHE A 142 -11.43 13.73 7.33
C PHE A 142 -10.93 15.06 7.93
N ALA A 143 -10.86 16.12 7.14
CA ALA A 143 -10.53 17.45 7.61
C ALA A 143 -11.69 18.01 8.45
N ASN A 144 -11.34 18.69 9.54
CA ASN A 144 -12.32 19.38 10.38
C ASN A 144 -12.38 20.86 10.01
#